data_49ac32f86134ec385409c4a170e4550a
#
_entry.id   49ac32f86134ec385409c4a170e4550a
#
_cell.length_a   1.000
_cell.length_b   1.000
_cell.length_c   1.000
_cell.angle_alpha   90.00
_cell.angle_beta   90.00
_cell.angle_gamma   90.00
#
_symmetry.space_group_name_H-M   'P 1'
#
loop_
_entity.id
_entity.type
_entity.pdbx_description
1 polymer ?
#
loop_
_entity_poly.entity_id
_entity_poly.type
_entity_poly.pdbx_seq_one_letter_code
_entity_poly.pdbx_strand_id
1 'polypeptide(L)'
;SATPAELVAITARLNNALRRLGSGWAIFVEAQRSPALDYPDSDFPDSVSALVDMERREQFREEGAHFESAYYLTLLWMPPAEEAARAEGWLYEGRSTSGVDPWELLKGFADRSDRVLNLVEGFVPEVRWLDDGETLTYLHSTTSTRRQRVRVPETPMHLDALLADEPLTGGLEPKLGEHHLRTLTIVGFPSVTFPGLLDELNRLAFEYRWSTRALMLDKTDATKLLTKIRRQWFAKRK
;
A
#
# COMPACT_ATOMS: atom_id res chain seq x y z
N SER A 1 -15.76 -11.12 12.19
CA SER A 1 -16.08 -10.19 11.09
C SER A 1 -16.75 -8.95 11.67
N ALA A 2 -16.34 -7.75 11.18
CA ALA A 2 -16.92 -6.49 11.63
C ALA A 2 -18.38 -6.36 11.17
N THR A 3 -19.22 -5.78 12.00
CA THR A 3 -20.61 -5.46 11.64
C THR A 3 -20.66 -4.30 10.64
N PRO A 4 -21.73 -4.15 9.83
CA PRO A 4 -21.88 -3.00 8.92
C PRO A 4 -21.75 -1.64 9.62
N ALA A 5 -22.26 -1.51 10.85
CA ALA A 5 -22.14 -0.28 11.63
C ALA A 5 -20.69 0.03 12.03
N GLU A 6 -19.92 -0.99 12.42
CA GLU A 6 -18.49 -0.85 12.72
C GLU A 6 -17.70 -0.46 11.48
N LEU A 7 -17.97 -1.05 10.32
CA LEU A 7 -17.32 -0.69 9.05
C LEU A 7 -17.60 0.77 8.69
N VAL A 8 -18.82 1.26 8.85
CA VAL A 8 -19.17 2.67 8.62
C VAL A 8 -18.40 3.57 9.59
N ALA A 9 -18.33 3.22 10.88
CA ALA A 9 -17.62 4.00 11.87
C ALA A 9 -16.11 4.06 11.60
N ILE A 10 -15.48 2.93 11.26
CA ILE A 10 -14.06 2.85 10.90
C ILE A 10 -13.79 3.68 9.65
N THR A 11 -14.62 3.55 8.61
CA THR A 11 -14.49 4.33 7.37
C THR A 11 -14.56 5.83 7.63
N ALA A 12 -15.49 6.28 8.47
CA ALA A 12 -15.62 7.68 8.84
C ALA A 12 -14.37 8.20 9.58
N ARG A 13 -13.80 7.41 10.50
CA ARG A 13 -12.54 7.72 11.21
C ARG A 13 -11.36 7.78 10.27
N LEU A 14 -11.21 6.80 9.39
CA LEU A 14 -10.14 6.77 8.39
C LEU A 14 -10.23 7.99 7.46
N ASN A 15 -11.40 8.29 6.94
CA ASN A 15 -11.63 9.48 6.12
C ASN A 15 -11.28 10.77 6.86
N ASN A 16 -11.61 10.86 8.16
CA ASN A 16 -11.24 12.03 8.98
C ASN A 16 -9.73 12.15 9.19
N ALA A 17 -8.99 11.05 9.31
CA ALA A 17 -7.53 11.07 9.39
C ALA A 17 -6.92 11.54 8.06
N LEU A 18 -7.33 10.95 6.95
CA LEU A 18 -6.74 11.19 5.63
C LEU A 18 -7.12 12.55 5.02
N ARG A 19 -8.32 13.08 5.28
CA ARG A 19 -8.75 14.39 4.76
C ARG A 19 -7.91 15.59 5.26
N ARG A 20 -7.05 15.35 6.24
CA ARG A 20 -6.11 16.37 6.77
C ARG A 20 -4.87 16.51 5.88
N LEU A 21 -4.67 15.56 4.96
CA LEU A 21 -3.67 15.64 3.93
C LEU A 21 -4.22 16.51 2.81
N GLY A 22 -3.50 17.57 2.45
CA GLY A 22 -3.87 18.49 1.38
C GLY A 22 -3.19 18.16 0.05
N SER A 23 -3.19 19.13 -0.88
CA SER A 23 -2.49 19.01 -2.15
C SER A 23 -1.02 18.67 -1.97
N GLY A 24 -0.48 17.88 -2.87
CA GLY A 24 0.89 17.36 -2.83
C GLY A 24 1.02 16.00 -2.14
N TRP A 25 -0.02 15.52 -1.45
CA TRP A 25 -0.01 14.17 -0.87
C TRP A 25 -0.63 13.15 -1.82
N ALA A 26 -0.03 11.97 -1.84
CA ALA A 26 -0.61 10.77 -2.42
C ALA A 26 -0.56 9.64 -1.40
N ILE A 27 -1.58 8.81 -1.42
CA ILE A 27 -1.64 7.59 -0.62
C ILE A 27 -1.78 6.37 -1.53
N PHE A 28 -1.07 5.32 -1.19
CA PHE A 28 -1.22 4.02 -1.81
C PHE A 28 -1.66 3.05 -0.73
N VAL A 29 -2.78 2.40 -0.95
CA VAL A 29 -3.29 1.35 -0.07
C VAL A 29 -3.21 0.05 -0.85
N GLU A 30 -2.56 -0.93 -0.28
CA GLU A 30 -2.39 -2.22 -0.90
C GLU A 30 -2.84 -3.34 0.03
N ALA A 31 -3.56 -4.31 -0.53
CA ALA A 31 -3.83 -5.59 0.08
C ALA A 31 -3.11 -6.67 -0.74
N GLN A 32 -2.19 -7.36 -0.11
CA GLN A 32 -1.47 -8.49 -0.69
C GLN A 32 -2.04 -9.77 -0.10
N ARG A 33 -2.71 -10.55 -0.92
CA ARG A 33 -3.22 -11.86 -0.56
C ARG A 33 -2.24 -12.92 -1.02
N SER A 34 -1.83 -13.76 -0.09
CA SER A 34 -0.84 -14.80 -0.33
C SER A 34 -1.22 -16.11 0.34
N PRO A 35 -0.78 -17.28 -0.16
CA PRO A 35 -0.95 -18.53 0.57
C PRO A 35 -0.35 -18.43 1.96
N ALA A 36 -1.10 -18.87 2.95
CA ALA A 36 -0.59 -19.05 4.30
C ALA A 36 0.26 -20.34 4.31
N LEU A 37 1.55 -20.20 4.58
CA LEU A 37 2.50 -21.31 4.56
C LEU A 37 2.89 -21.76 5.97
N ASP A 38 2.74 -20.88 6.94
CA ASP A 38 3.19 -21.10 8.31
C ASP A 38 2.01 -21.57 9.19
N TYR A 39 2.00 -22.86 9.48
CA TYR A 39 1.13 -23.41 10.50
C TYR A 39 1.80 -23.24 11.87
N PRO A 40 1.11 -22.73 12.89
CA PRO A 40 1.68 -22.55 14.23
C PRO A 40 2.25 -23.85 14.77
N ASP A 41 3.48 -23.78 15.31
CA ASP A 41 4.08 -24.92 16.00
C ASP A 41 3.56 -24.94 17.43
N SER A 42 2.87 -26.01 17.80
CA SER A 42 2.24 -26.17 19.09
C SER A 42 2.59 -27.54 19.67
N ASP A 43 2.82 -27.59 20.94
CA ASP A 43 3.05 -28.84 21.68
C ASP A 43 1.80 -29.17 22.54
N PHE A 44 1.28 -30.36 22.37
CA PHE A 44 0.07 -30.81 23.06
C PHE A 44 0.41 -31.93 24.03
N PRO A 45 0.08 -31.81 25.34
CA PRO A 45 0.40 -32.81 26.34
C PRO A 45 -0.44 -34.08 26.22
N ASP A 46 -1.60 -34.01 25.52
CA ASP A 46 -2.45 -35.18 25.33
C ASP A 46 -2.48 -35.65 23.88
N SER A 47 -2.57 -36.95 23.67
CA SER A 47 -2.52 -37.59 22.37
C SER A 47 -3.71 -37.28 21.45
N VAL A 48 -4.87 -36.95 22.02
CA VAL A 48 -6.08 -36.60 21.21
C VAL A 48 -5.93 -35.23 20.64
N SER A 49 -5.51 -34.25 21.44
CA SER A 49 -5.23 -32.90 20.96
C SER A 49 -4.11 -32.86 19.92
N ALA A 50 -3.05 -33.67 20.15
CA ALA A 50 -1.96 -33.83 19.18
C ALA A 50 -2.44 -34.43 17.85
N LEU A 51 -3.33 -35.41 17.87
CA LEU A 51 -3.90 -36.01 16.66
C LEU A 51 -4.79 -34.99 15.90
N VAL A 52 -5.63 -34.22 16.61
CA VAL A 52 -6.47 -33.18 16.01
C VAL A 52 -5.61 -32.08 15.39
N ASP A 53 -4.52 -31.71 16.03
CA ASP A 53 -3.58 -30.72 15.47
C ASP A 53 -2.88 -31.23 14.22
N MET A 54 -2.47 -32.51 14.22
CA MET A 54 -1.85 -33.14 13.08
C MET A 54 -2.78 -33.17 11.85
N GLU A 55 -4.05 -33.52 12.03
CA GLU A 55 -5.07 -33.49 10.99
C GLU A 55 -5.31 -32.06 10.46
N ARG A 56 -5.38 -31.05 11.37
CA ARG A 56 -5.49 -29.66 10.97
C ARG A 56 -4.29 -29.15 10.20
N ARG A 57 -3.10 -29.56 10.62
CA ARG A 57 -1.83 -29.24 9.94
C ARG A 57 -1.78 -29.85 8.54
N GLU A 58 -2.31 -31.04 8.36
CA GLU A 58 -2.37 -31.69 7.05
C GLU A 58 -3.38 -30.99 6.14
N GLN A 59 -4.56 -30.66 6.63
CA GLN A 59 -5.55 -29.82 5.91
C GLN A 59 -5.03 -28.43 5.58
N PHE A 60 -4.24 -27.82 6.46
CA PHE A 60 -3.64 -26.50 6.24
C PHE A 60 -2.60 -26.52 5.09
N ARG A 61 -1.92 -27.66 4.90
CA ARG A 61 -0.93 -27.85 3.84
C ARG A 61 -1.53 -28.10 2.48
N GLU A 62 -2.83 -28.35 2.38
CA GLU A 62 -3.50 -28.50 1.09
C GLU A 62 -3.34 -27.20 0.29
N GLU A 63 -2.78 -27.36 -0.93
CA GLU A 63 -2.47 -26.23 -1.81
C GLU A 63 -3.72 -25.42 -2.15
N GLY A 64 -3.67 -24.10 -1.95
CA GLY A 64 -4.79 -23.21 -2.22
C GLY A 64 -5.93 -23.23 -1.21
N ALA A 65 -5.79 -23.94 -0.08
CA ALA A 65 -6.82 -24.02 0.96
C ALA A 65 -6.86 -22.77 1.84
N HIS A 66 -5.69 -22.19 2.17
CA HIS A 66 -5.57 -21.10 3.12
C HIS A 66 -4.78 -19.92 2.57
N PHE A 67 -5.31 -18.73 2.80
CA PHE A 67 -4.68 -17.47 2.39
C PHE A 67 -4.66 -16.50 3.56
N GLU A 68 -3.61 -15.72 3.61
CA GLU A 68 -3.45 -14.59 4.50
C GLU A 68 -3.41 -13.28 3.69
N SER A 69 -3.77 -12.18 4.32
CA SER A 69 -3.72 -10.87 3.69
C SER A 69 -2.91 -9.91 4.55
N ALA A 70 -1.91 -9.31 3.94
CA ALA A 70 -1.16 -8.21 4.52
C ALA A 70 -1.63 -6.89 3.89
N TYR A 71 -1.74 -5.84 4.70
CA TYR A 71 -2.19 -4.53 4.25
C TYR A 71 -1.08 -3.52 4.45
N TYR A 72 -0.84 -2.71 3.42
CA TYR A 72 0.19 -1.68 3.42
C TYR A 72 -0.43 -0.33 3.10
N LEU A 73 -0.02 0.70 3.82
CA LEU A 73 -0.35 2.08 3.54
C LEU A 73 0.96 2.85 3.29
N THR A 74 1.12 3.37 2.08
CA THR A 74 2.27 4.21 1.74
C THR A 74 1.83 5.66 1.61
N LEU A 75 2.51 6.54 2.31
CA LEU A 75 2.34 7.98 2.24
C LEU A 75 3.45 8.56 1.38
N LEU A 76 3.07 9.32 0.38
CA LEU A 76 3.99 10.07 -0.47
C LEU A 76 3.63 11.54 -0.37
N TRP A 77 4.63 12.39 -0.23
CA TRP A 77 4.45 13.82 -0.27
C TRP A 77 5.42 14.47 -1.25
N MET A 78 4.90 15.31 -2.11
CA MET A 78 5.67 16.16 -2.99
C MET A 78 5.51 17.59 -2.52
N PRO A 79 6.58 18.24 -2.02
CA PRO A 79 6.50 19.63 -1.58
C PRO A 79 6.12 20.53 -2.76
N PRO A 80 5.58 21.74 -2.49
CA PRO A 80 5.30 22.73 -3.52
C PRO A 80 6.51 23.00 -4.41
N ALA A 81 6.31 23.22 -5.70
CA ALA A 81 7.39 23.34 -6.68
C ALA A 81 8.43 24.42 -6.31
N GLU A 82 8.01 25.52 -5.68
CA GLU A 82 8.90 26.57 -5.23
C GLU A 82 9.81 26.11 -4.08
N GLU A 83 9.30 25.31 -3.16
CA GLU A 83 10.08 24.73 -2.05
C GLU A 83 10.99 23.61 -2.55
N ALA A 84 10.50 22.77 -3.48
CA ALA A 84 11.28 21.72 -4.09
C ALA A 84 12.49 22.26 -4.86
N ALA A 85 12.30 23.30 -5.69
CA ALA A 85 13.38 23.93 -6.46
C ALA A 85 14.45 24.54 -5.54
N ARG A 86 14.06 25.13 -4.40
CA ARG A 86 15.00 25.66 -3.41
C ARG A 86 15.81 24.55 -2.73
N ALA A 87 15.15 23.45 -2.39
CA ALA A 87 15.80 22.28 -1.78
C ALA A 87 16.76 21.59 -2.76
N GLU A 88 16.40 21.51 -4.02
CA GLU A 88 17.24 20.96 -5.10
C GLU A 88 18.52 21.78 -5.29
N GLY A 89 18.44 23.10 -5.33
CA GLY A 89 19.60 23.99 -5.40
C GLY A 89 20.56 23.80 -4.22
N TRP A 90 20.05 23.51 -3.04
CA TRP A 90 20.89 23.22 -1.86
C TRP A 90 21.61 21.87 -1.97
N LEU A 91 20.92 20.84 -2.47
CA LEU A 91 21.48 19.49 -2.61
C LEU A 91 22.59 19.39 -3.68
N TYR A 92 22.42 20.10 -4.81
CA TYR A 92 23.34 19.99 -5.94
C TYR A 92 24.44 21.07 -5.96
N GLU A 93 24.15 22.27 -5.47
CA GLU A 93 25.08 23.40 -5.58
C GLU A 93 25.81 23.75 -4.27
N GLY A 94 25.41 23.14 -3.15
CA GLY A 94 25.99 23.43 -1.84
C GLY A 94 25.86 24.91 -1.40
N ARG A 95 25.05 25.69 -2.10
CA ARG A 95 24.79 27.10 -1.81
C ARG A 95 23.37 27.28 -1.35
N SER A 96 23.22 27.71 -0.14
CA SER A 96 21.95 28.19 0.43
C SER A 96 21.55 29.51 -0.27
N THR A 97 20.84 29.37 -1.40
CA THR A 97 20.09 30.49 -1.93
C THR A 97 18.71 30.49 -1.28
N SER A 98 18.61 31.20 -0.17
CA SER A 98 17.38 31.56 0.57
C SER A 98 16.35 30.44 0.82
N GLY A 99 16.37 29.81 1.97
CA GLY A 99 15.17 29.82 2.77
C GLY A 99 14.45 28.54 3.04
N VAL A 100 14.71 27.38 2.41
CA VAL A 100 14.06 26.13 2.82
C VAL A 100 15.11 25.06 3.05
N ASP A 101 15.27 24.64 4.29
CA ASP A 101 16.14 23.54 4.67
C ASP A 101 15.45 22.23 4.28
N PRO A 102 16.08 21.35 3.45
CA PRO A 102 15.56 20.04 3.14
C PRO A 102 15.25 19.18 4.38
N TRP A 103 15.99 19.35 5.45
CA TRP A 103 15.76 18.68 6.71
C TRP A 103 14.48 19.13 7.39
N GLU A 104 14.10 20.41 7.28
CA GLU A 104 12.81 20.88 7.76
C GLU A 104 11.64 20.32 6.94
N LEU A 105 11.80 20.16 5.62
CA LEU A 105 10.82 19.49 4.78
C LEU A 105 10.64 18.03 5.19
N LEU A 106 11.75 17.32 5.37
CA LEU A 106 11.73 15.92 5.81
C LEU A 106 11.09 15.77 7.19
N LYS A 107 11.46 16.64 8.14
CA LYS A 107 10.84 16.67 9.46
C LYS A 107 9.34 16.94 9.39
N GLY A 108 8.94 17.93 8.59
CA GLY A 108 7.54 18.25 8.37
C GLY A 108 6.73 17.10 7.74
N PHE A 109 7.36 16.34 6.85
CA PHE A 109 6.80 15.11 6.30
C PHE A 109 6.64 14.03 7.39
N ALA A 110 7.68 13.75 8.16
CA ALA A 110 7.65 12.79 9.25
C ALA A 110 6.58 13.13 10.29
N ASP A 111 6.56 14.38 10.79
CA ASP A 111 5.57 14.84 11.78
C ASP A 111 4.11 14.69 11.29
N ARG A 112 3.86 14.90 10.00
CA ARG A 112 2.50 14.73 9.45
C ARG A 112 2.14 13.27 9.28
N SER A 113 3.09 12.45 8.85
CA SER A 113 2.94 11.01 8.68
C SER A 113 2.69 10.32 10.03
N ASP A 114 3.44 10.70 11.06
CA ASP A 114 3.24 10.21 12.44
C ASP A 114 1.86 10.58 12.99
N ARG A 115 1.36 11.78 12.68
CA ARG A 115 -0.01 12.14 13.07
C ARG A 115 -1.07 11.27 12.39
N VAL A 116 -0.86 10.89 11.13
CA VAL A 116 -1.77 9.95 10.45
C VAL A 116 -1.71 8.59 11.12
N LEU A 117 -0.51 8.07 11.41
CA LEU A 117 -0.32 6.81 12.11
C LEU A 117 -1.07 6.81 13.46
N ASN A 118 -0.80 7.78 14.32
CA ASN A 118 -1.43 7.91 15.64
C ASN A 118 -2.97 7.98 15.58
N LEU A 119 -3.52 8.57 14.52
CA LEU A 119 -4.96 8.61 14.32
C LEU A 119 -5.52 7.25 13.90
N VAL A 120 -4.77 6.50 13.08
CA VAL A 120 -5.16 5.17 12.59
C VAL A 120 -5.05 4.13 13.72
N GLU A 121 -4.01 4.20 14.56
CA GLU A 121 -3.85 3.36 15.76
C GLU A 121 -5.07 3.39 16.69
N GLY A 122 -5.80 4.48 16.70
CA GLY A 122 -7.00 4.63 17.54
C GLY A 122 -8.18 3.74 17.13
N PHE A 123 -8.12 3.05 15.97
CA PHE A 123 -9.23 2.22 15.48
C PHE A 123 -8.81 1.01 14.63
N VAL A 124 -7.53 0.86 14.31
CA VAL A 124 -6.95 -0.33 13.69
C VAL A 124 -6.21 -1.10 14.76
N PRO A 125 -6.48 -2.40 14.95
CA PRO A 125 -5.90 -3.18 16.04
C PRO A 125 -4.38 -3.24 16.03
N GLU A 126 -3.79 -3.27 14.84
CA GLU A 126 -2.34 -3.32 14.65
C GLU A 126 -1.94 -2.47 13.46
N VAL A 127 -1.17 -1.44 13.69
CA VAL A 127 -0.55 -0.61 12.65
C VAL A 127 0.77 -0.07 13.18
N ARG A 128 1.79 -0.07 12.33
CA ARG A 128 3.13 0.41 12.69
C ARG A 128 3.92 0.82 11.46
N TRP A 129 4.96 1.57 11.65
CA TRP A 129 5.96 1.77 10.61
C TRP A 129 6.69 0.47 10.30
N LEU A 130 6.96 0.23 9.02
CA LEU A 130 7.93 -0.78 8.61
C LEU A 130 9.34 -0.27 8.94
N ASP A 131 10.21 -1.17 9.38
CA ASP A 131 11.64 -0.87 9.44
C ASP A 131 12.27 -0.87 8.03
N ASP A 132 13.55 -0.55 7.92
CA ASP A 132 14.23 -0.47 6.64
C ASP A 132 14.26 -1.82 5.90
N GLY A 133 14.50 -2.92 6.60
CA GLY A 133 14.52 -4.28 6.04
C GLY A 133 13.13 -4.72 5.58
N GLU A 134 12.10 -4.43 6.36
CA GLU A 134 10.71 -4.69 6.02
C GLU A 134 10.27 -3.83 4.83
N THR A 135 10.68 -2.55 4.78
CA THR A 135 10.40 -1.65 3.66
C THR A 135 11.03 -2.17 2.38
N LEU A 136 12.30 -2.59 2.41
CA LEU A 136 12.96 -3.18 1.26
C LEU A 136 12.31 -4.51 0.85
N THR A 137 11.91 -5.33 1.80
CA THR A 137 11.20 -6.59 1.54
C THR A 137 9.84 -6.33 0.89
N TYR A 138 9.10 -5.34 1.38
CA TYR A 138 7.85 -4.91 0.74
C TYR A 138 8.09 -4.40 -0.68
N LEU A 139 9.05 -3.53 -0.90
CA LEU A 139 9.39 -3.00 -2.22
C LEU A 139 9.82 -4.12 -3.18
N HIS A 140 10.67 -5.06 -2.72
CA HIS A 140 11.06 -6.24 -3.51
C HIS A 140 9.82 -7.03 -3.94
N SER A 141 8.87 -7.28 -3.04
CA SER A 141 7.64 -8.00 -3.35
C SER A 141 6.79 -7.32 -4.43
N THR A 142 7.02 -6.02 -4.75
CA THR A 142 6.32 -5.33 -5.84
C THR A 142 6.91 -5.59 -7.22
N THR A 143 8.13 -6.09 -7.29
CA THR A 143 8.92 -6.29 -8.51
C THR A 143 9.39 -7.72 -8.71
N SER A 144 9.10 -8.61 -7.77
CA SER A 144 9.48 -10.03 -7.81
C SER A 144 8.32 -10.93 -7.36
N THR A 145 8.29 -12.15 -7.89
CA THR A 145 7.39 -13.21 -7.43
C THR A 145 7.98 -14.00 -6.29
N ARG A 146 9.29 -13.83 -6.02
CA ARG A 146 10.00 -14.52 -4.96
C ARG A 146 9.69 -13.89 -3.60
N ARG A 147 9.39 -14.75 -2.63
CA ARG A 147 9.13 -14.33 -1.26
C ARG A 147 10.39 -14.50 -0.42
N GLN A 148 11.18 -13.43 -0.35
CA GLN A 148 12.40 -13.42 0.44
C GLN A 148 12.55 -12.11 1.20
N ARG A 149 13.18 -12.18 2.35
CA ARG A 149 13.55 -10.99 3.11
C ARG A 149 14.76 -10.32 2.49
N VAL A 150 14.65 -9.03 2.23
CA VAL A 150 15.77 -8.22 1.74
C VAL A 150 16.48 -7.62 2.94
N ARG A 151 17.82 -7.82 2.98
CA ARG A 151 18.66 -7.22 4.03
C ARG A 151 19.07 -5.82 3.62
N VAL A 152 19.11 -4.92 4.59
CA VAL A 152 19.66 -3.57 4.38
C VAL A 152 21.17 -3.71 4.08
N PRO A 153 21.64 -3.21 2.94
CA PRO A 153 23.08 -3.31 2.60
C PRO A 153 23.89 -2.37 3.49
N GLU A 154 25.10 -2.81 3.89
CA GLU A 154 26.03 -1.99 4.67
C GLU A 154 26.56 -0.78 3.87
N THR A 155 26.69 -0.96 2.57
CA THR A 155 27.11 0.10 1.64
C THR A 155 25.90 0.59 0.84
N PRO A 156 25.69 1.91 0.73
CA PRO A 156 24.60 2.45 -0.09
C PRO A 156 24.67 1.96 -1.53
N MET A 157 23.54 1.49 -2.05
CA MET A 157 23.41 1.02 -3.43
C MET A 157 22.05 1.44 -4.01
N HIS A 158 21.97 1.43 -5.34
CA HIS A 158 20.73 1.78 -6.02
C HIS A 158 19.65 0.72 -5.77
N LEU A 159 18.42 1.16 -5.56
CA LEU A 159 17.29 0.28 -5.25
C LEU A 159 16.98 -0.70 -6.39
N ASP A 160 17.14 -0.31 -7.65
CA ASP A 160 16.95 -1.17 -8.81
C ASP A 160 17.89 -2.37 -8.81
N ALA A 161 19.17 -2.14 -8.43
CA ALA A 161 20.15 -3.21 -8.29
C ALA A 161 19.87 -4.15 -7.10
N LEU A 162 19.16 -3.64 -6.08
CA LEU A 162 18.83 -4.39 -4.86
C LEU A 162 17.52 -5.18 -4.99
N LEU A 163 16.53 -4.62 -5.69
CA LEU A 163 15.17 -5.13 -5.68
C LEU A 163 14.79 -5.93 -6.93
N ALA A 164 15.41 -5.64 -8.08
CA ALA A 164 15.05 -6.27 -9.35
C ALA A 164 15.86 -7.56 -9.56
N ASP A 165 15.31 -8.70 -9.18
CA ASP A 165 15.93 -10.02 -9.30
C ASP A 165 15.27 -10.92 -10.36
N GLU A 166 14.18 -10.45 -10.96
CA GLU A 166 13.46 -11.16 -12.02
C GLU A 166 13.21 -10.27 -13.23
N PRO A 167 13.34 -10.80 -14.46
CA PRO A 167 13.07 -10.02 -15.66
C PRO A 167 11.57 -9.75 -15.83
N LEU A 168 11.22 -8.51 -16.14
CA LEU A 168 9.88 -8.14 -16.60
C LEU A 168 9.85 -8.18 -18.14
N THR A 169 9.10 -9.10 -18.69
CA THR A 169 8.90 -9.22 -20.13
C THR A 169 7.57 -8.63 -20.52
N GLY A 170 7.60 -7.57 -21.35
CA GLY A 170 6.39 -6.92 -21.87
C GLY A 170 5.77 -7.71 -23.04
N GLY A 171 4.57 -7.30 -23.46
CA GLY A 171 3.85 -7.88 -24.60
C GLY A 171 2.37 -8.09 -24.33
N LEU A 172 1.72 -8.89 -25.18
CA LEU A 172 0.31 -9.26 -25.00
C LEU A 172 0.09 -10.13 -23.76
N GLU A 173 1.10 -10.91 -23.41
CA GLU A 173 1.13 -11.75 -22.21
C GLU A 173 2.36 -11.36 -21.37
N PRO A 174 2.28 -10.30 -20.58
CA PRO A 174 3.41 -9.88 -19.77
C PRO A 174 3.76 -10.93 -18.72
N LYS A 175 5.06 -11.09 -18.46
CA LYS A 175 5.59 -12.00 -17.46
C LYS A 175 6.54 -11.29 -16.52
N LEU A 176 6.53 -11.72 -15.26
CA LEU A 176 7.55 -11.42 -14.26
C LEU A 176 8.22 -12.75 -13.90
N GLY A 177 9.51 -12.90 -14.22
CA GLY A 177 10.16 -14.19 -14.19
C GLY A 177 9.43 -15.20 -15.11
N GLU A 178 9.03 -16.31 -14.54
CA GLU A 178 8.26 -17.36 -15.26
C GLU A 178 6.73 -17.20 -15.13
N HIS A 179 6.25 -16.22 -14.34
CA HIS A 179 4.84 -16.07 -14.04
C HIS A 179 4.15 -15.07 -14.97
N HIS A 180 3.00 -15.44 -15.50
CA HIS A 180 2.16 -14.53 -16.28
C HIS A 180 1.48 -13.50 -15.38
N LEU A 181 1.52 -12.23 -15.79
CA LEU A 181 0.84 -11.13 -15.10
C LEU A 181 -0.51 -10.84 -15.77
N ARG A 182 -1.55 -10.71 -14.95
CA ARG A 182 -2.85 -10.19 -15.39
C ARG A 182 -3.28 -9.06 -14.47
N THR A 183 -3.63 -7.93 -15.08
CA THR A 183 -4.15 -6.78 -14.35
C THR A 183 -5.63 -6.63 -14.64
N LEU A 184 -6.43 -6.63 -13.58
CA LEU A 184 -7.85 -6.32 -13.62
C LEU A 184 -8.07 -4.93 -13.03
N THR A 185 -8.80 -4.09 -13.74
CA THR A 185 -9.13 -2.74 -13.28
C THR A 185 -10.63 -2.55 -13.16
N ILE A 186 -11.07 -1.79 -12.15
CA ILE A 186 -12.45 -1.35 -12.07
C ILE A 186 -12.62 -0.20 -13.08
N VAL A 187 -13.36 -0.44 -14.14
CA VAL A 187 -13.62 0.55 -15.21
C VAL A 187 -14.60 1.62 -14.75
N GLY A 188 -15.49 1.31 -13.83
CA GLY A 188 -16.46 2.24 -13.30
C GLY A 188 -17.01 1.77 -11.96
N PHE A 189 -17.32 2.71 -11.10
CA PHE A 189 -17.96 2.42 -9.81
C PHE A 189 -19.48 2.38 -9.96
N PRO A 190 -20.19 1.56 -9.16
CA PRO A 190 -21.65 1.62 -9.08
C PRO A 190 -22.09 3.00 -8.57
N SER A 191 -23.35 3.36 -8.83
CA SER A 191 -23.92 4.64 -8.39
C SER A 191 -23.97 4.78 -6.87
N VAL A 192 -24.00 3.66 -6.16
CA VAL A 192 -23.96 3.59 -4.69
C VAL A 192 -22.83 2.66 -4.28
N THR A 193 -21.97 3.14 -3.38
CA THR A 193 -20.90 2.36 -2.76
C THR A 193 -21.12 2.28 -1.26
N PHE A 194 -20.68 1.19 -0.65
CA PHE A 194 -20.76 0.97 0.80
C PHE A 194 -19.47 0.33 1.30
N PRO A 195 -19.11 0.52 2.58
CA PRO A 195 -17.98 -0.18 3.19
C PRO A 195 -18.15 -1.70 3.09
N GLY A 196 -17.09 -2.41 2.70
CA GLY A 196 -17.12 -3.86 2.50
C GLY A 196 -17.53 -4.31 1.10
N LEU A 197 -17.77 -3.39 0.15
CA LEU A 197 -18.12 -3.75 -1.23
C LEU A 197 -17.10 -4.71 -1.89
N LEU A 198 -15.84 -4.64 -1.52
CA LEU A 198 -14.76 -5.48 -2.06
C LEU A 198 -14.44 -6.70 -1.19
N ASP A 199 -15.20 -6.97 -0.14
CA ASP A 199 -14.94 -8.12 0.75
C ASP A 199 -15.06 -9.47 0.03
N GLU A 200 -15.80 -9.52 -1.08
CA GLU A 200 -15.86 -10.71 -1.93
C GLU A 200 -14.49 -11.12 -2.49
N LEU A 201 -13.55 -10.19 -2.63
CA LEU A 201 -12.18 -10.52 -3.04
C LEU A 201 -11.50 -11.45 -2.03
N ASN A 202 -11.87 -11.39 -0.76
CA ASN A 202 -11.30 -12.26 0.28
C ASN A 202 -11.73 -13.73 0.13
N ARG A 203 -12.74 -14.02 -0.71
CA ARG A 203 -13.22 -15.39 -0.98
C ARG A 203 -12.54 -16.03 -2.19
N LEU A 204 -11.72 -15.28 -2.91
CA LEU A 204 -11.01 -15.81 -4.07
C LEU A 204 -9.95 -16.82 -3.62
N ALA A 205 -9.91 -17.98 -4.30
CA ALA A 205 -8.97 -19.06 -4.02
C ALA A 205 -7.68 -18.92 -4.85
N PHE A 206 -7.12 -17.70 -4.92
CA PHE A 206 -5.85 -17.43 -5.59
C PHE A 206 -5.18 -16.18 -4.98
N GLU A 207 -3.90 -16.08 -5.23
CA GLU A 207 -3.08 -14.93 -4.87
C GLU A 207 -3.44 -13.71 -5.71
N TYR A 208 -3.51 -12.55 -5.06
CA TYR A 208 -3.66 -11.29 -5.77
C TYR A 208 -3.06 -10.13 -4.98
N ARG A 209 -2.84 -9.07 -5.69
CA ARG A 209 -2.42 -7.79 -5.15
C ARG A 209 -3.46 -6.75 -5.55
N TRP A 210 -4.16 -6.18 -4.57
CA TRP A 210 -5.09 -5.09 -4.80
C TRP A 210 -4.43 -3.78 -4.43
N SER A 211 -4.30 -2.85 -5.37
CA SER A 211 -3.68 -1.55 -5.14
C SER A 211 -4.65 -0.43 -5.45
N THR A 212 -4.76 0.51 -4.53
CA THR A 212 -5.53 1.75 -4.69
C THR A 212 -4.61 2.93 -4.51
N ARG A 213 -4.63 3.87 -5.46
CA ARG A 213 -3.93 5.15 -5.36
C ARG A 213 -4.92 6.28 -5.25
N ALA A 214 -4.75 7.17 -4.28
CA ALA A 214 -5.51 8.39 -4.14
C ALA A 214 -4.57 9.60 -4.07
N LEU A 215 -4.89 10.63 -4.86
CA LEU A 215 -4.23 11.93 -4.80
C LEU A 215 -5.08 12.85 -3.95
N MET A 216 -4.47 13.42 -2.93
CA MET A 216 -5.15 14.35 -2.03
C MET A 216 -5.14 15.75 -2.66
N LEU A 217 -6.27 16.40 -2.62
CA LEU A 217 -6.45 17.72 -3.21
C LEU A 217 -7.10 18.66 -2.21
N ASP A 218 -6.60 19.86 -2.11
CA ASP A 218 -7.28 20.96 -1.44
C ASP A 218 -8.55 21.34 -2.16
N LYS A 219 -9.47 21.98 -1.45
CA LYS A 219 -10.76 22.42 -2.01
C LYS A 219 -10.59 23.22 -3.32
N THR A 220 -9.59 24.10 -3.37
CA THR A 220 -9.32 24.93 -4.53
C THR A 220 -8.90 24.10 -5.72
N ASP A 221 -7.95 23.19 -5.56
CA ASP A 221 -7.42 22.33 -6.63
C ASP A 221 -8.45 21.31 -7.06
N ALA A 222 -9.19 20.73 -6.12
CA ALA A 222 -10.30 19.85 -6.40
C ALA A 222 -11.37 20.56 -7.27
N THR A 223 -11.74 21.78 -6.94
CA THR A 223 -12.72 22.57 -7.71
C THR A 223 -12.23 22.87 -9.11
N LYS A 224 -10.95 23.25 -9.28
CA LYS A 224 -10.34 23.49 -10.60
C LYS A 224 -10.35 22.22 -11.43
N LEU A 225 -9.93 21.09 -10.86
CA LEU A 225 -9.86 19.80 -11.54
C LEU A 225 -11.25 19.33 -11.96
N LEU A 226 -12.23 19.35 -11.07
CA LEU A 226 -13.61 18.95 -11.36
C LEU A 226 -14.24 19.85 -12.45
N THR A 227 -13.97 21.15 -12.42
CA THR A 227 -14.44 22.08 -13.47
C THR A 227 -13.83 21.74 -14.82
N LYS A 228 -12.52 21.41 -14.86
CA LYS A 228 -11.82 20.99 -16.08
C LYS A 228 -12.42 19.69 -16.64
N ILE A 229 -12.58 18.68 -15.80
CA ILE A 229 -13.15 17.37 -16.18
C ILE A 229 -14.59 17.55 -16.70
N ARG A 230 -15.39 18.34 -16.00
CA ARG A 230 -16.78 18.64 -16.42
C ARG A 230 -16.80 19.29 -17.82
N ARG A 231 -15.95 20.28 -18.10
CA ARG A 231 -15.84 20.93 -19.42
C ARG A 231 -15.45 19.93 -20.50
N GLN A 232 -14.46 19.06 -20.24
CA GLN A 232 -14.02 18.03 -21.18
C GLN A 232 -15.13 17.02 -21.48
N TRP A 233 -15.91 16.65 -20.46
CA TRP A 233 -17.02 15.72 -20.60
C TRP A 233 -18.16 16.30 -21.47
N PHE A 234 -18.50 17.57 -21.25
CA PHE A 234 -19.48 18.28 -22.09
C PHE A 234 -19.00 18.47 -23.53
N ALA A 235 -17.72 18.71 -23.76
CA ALA A 235 -17.15 18.85 -25.08
C ALA A 235 -17.20 17.55 -25.91
N LYS A 236 -17.09 16.38 -25.25
CA LYS A 236 -17.18 15.08 -25.91
C LYS A 236 -18.61 14.61 -26.21
N ARG A 237 -19.61 15.33 -25.75
CA ARG A 237 -21.03 14.98 -25.88
C ARG A 237 -21.70 15.69 -27.07
N LYS A 238 -20.95 16.56 -27.77
CA LYS A 238 -21.32 17.16 -29.05
C LYS A 238 -20.77 16.33 -30.20
#